data_af4e6b1ac3133a88017d4030836f5167
#
_entry.id   af4e6b1ac3133a88017d4030836f5167
#
_cell.length_a   1.000
_cell.length_b   1.000
_cell.length_c   1.000
_cell.angle_alpha   90.00
_cell.angle_beta   90.00
_cell.angle_gamma   90.00
#
_symmetry.space_group_name_H-M   'P 1'
#
loop_
_entity.id
_entity.type
_entity.pdbx_description
1 polymer ?
#
loop_
_entity_poly.entity_id
_entity_poly.type
_entity_poly.pdbx_seq_one_letter_code
_entity_poly.pdbx_strand_id
1 'polypeptide(L)'
;MQSSKIQVTKLHAFTGHRDCVYTLQPADDPHLFFSGAGDGMVVLWNLKEKGDGELIAQLANSVYSLHHLMNEKLLVAGQNYSGIHLIDYQNKKEIASMQLTSSAIFDIQSFANDLIIATGDGMITIVDLEKWVVKKRIAPTEKSARAIALNKVSGEIAVGFSDNIIRVFGLSDYHLKQEINAHENSVFALSYSPDGKFLFSGSRDARLKVWDVLSNYNLTEEVVAHMYTINHIVFSPDGKNFATCSMDKSIKIWNLEDLKLLKVIDKGRHAGHGTSVNKLLWTLFNNQLASASDDRSISVWDLLFL
;
A
#
# COMPACT_ATOMS: atom_id res chain seq x y z
N MET A 1 14.49 -30.48 -6.10
CA MET A 1 14.36 -29.02 -5.84
C MET A 1 14.42 -28.81 -4.34
N GLN A 2 15.43 -28.16 -3.83
CA GLN A 2 15.51 -27.83 -2.40
C GLN A 2 14.38 -26.82 -2.10
N SER A 3 13.49 -27.17 -1.17
CA SER A 3 12.53 -26.24 -0.61
C SER A 3 13.32 -25.11 0.05
N SER A 4 13.29 -23.90 -0.51
CA SER A 4 13.89 -22.73 0.13
C SER A 4 13.23 -22.54 1.49
N LYS A 5 13.98 -22.85 2.54
CA LYS A 5 13.52 -22.67 3.92
C LYS A 5 13.68 -21.21 4.28
N ILE A 6 12.62 -20.55 4.71
CA ILE A 6 12.70 -19.20 5.27
C ILE A 6 12.64 -19.30 6.78
N GLN A 7 13.63 -18.73 7.42
CA GLN A 7 13.60 -18.45 8.86
C GLN A 7 13.03 -17.06 9.07
N VAL A 8 12.04 -16.94 9.95
CA VAL A 8 11.40 -15.68 10.29
C VAL A 8 11.65 -15.36 11.76
N THR A 9 12.16 -14.17 12.02
CA THR A 9 12.39 -13.67 13.37
C THR A 9 11.69 -12.33 13.54
N LYS A 10 10.88 -12.19 14.58
CA LYS A 10 10.33 -10.89 14.98
C LYS A 10 11.43 -10.10 15.68
N LEU A 11 11.88 -9.01 15.08
CA LEU A 11 12.95 -8.18 15.64
C LEU A 11 12.43 -7.22 16.69
N HIS A 12 11.27 -6.59 16.40
CA HIS A 12 10.74 -5.51 17.20
C HIS A 12 9.24 -5.29 16.93
N ALA A 13 8.58 -4.57 17.84
CA ALA A 13 7.25 -4.02 17.60
C ALA A 13 7.24 -2.57 18.08
N PHE A 14 6.96 -1.65 17.16
CA PHE A 14 6.70 -0.25 17.49
C PHE A 14 5.27 -0.09 17.99
N THR A 15 5.12 0.67 19.05
CA THR A 15 3.84 1.00 19.69
C THR A 15 3.78 2.49 19.96
N GLY A 16 2.60 3.06 20.13
CA GLY A 16 2.42 4.50 20.37
C GLY A 16 1.16 5.05 19.69
N HIS A 17 0.72 4.43 18.60
CA HIS A 17 -0.59 4.72 18.05
C HIS A 17 -1.70 4.30 19.01
N ARG A 18 -2.76 5.10 19.07
CA ARG A 18 -3.93 4.88 19.94
C ARG A 18 -5.08 4.18 19.23
N ASP A 19 -4.96 4.02 17.91
CA ASP A 19 -5.95 3.36 17.06
C ASP A 19 -5.24 2.55 15.96
N CYS A 20 -6.02 1.84 15.12
CA CYS A 20 -5.55 0.99 14.03
C CYS A 20 -4.52 1.69 13.15
N VAL A 21 -3.39 1.03 12.87
CA VAL A 21 -2.39 1.53 11.92
C VAL A 21 -2.78 1.07 10.52
N TYR A 22 -3.07 2.03 9.65
CA TYR A 22 -3.61 1.73 8.32
C TYR A 22 -2.57 1.77 7.21
N THR A 23 -1.54 2.59 7.33
CA THR A 23 -0.58 2.78 6.24
C THR A 23 0.85 2.88 6.75
N LEU A 24 1.78 2.42 5.90
CA LEU A 24 3.23 2.56 6.04
C LEU A 24 3.77 3.14 4.74
N GLN A 25 4.76 4.04 4.85
CA GLN A 25 5.41 4.66 3.70
C GLN A 25 6.91 4.80 3.97
N PRO A 26 7.82 4.39 3.03
CA PRO A 26 9.25 4.61 3.22
C PRO A 26 9.57 6.10 3.24
N ALA A 27 10.61 6.49 3.98
CA ALA A 27 11.21 7.81 3.92
C ALA A 27 12.43 7.82 2.98
N ASP A 28 13.11 8.97 2.83
CA ASP A 28 14.32 9.09 2.00
C ASP A 28 15.45 8.17 2.50
N ASP A 29 15.61 8.06 3.81
CA ASP A 29 16.61 7.19 4.41
C ASP A 29 16.04 5.76 4.57
N PRO A 30 16.69 4.71 4.05
CA PRO A 30 16.16 3.35 4.07
C PRO A 30 15.81 2.78 5.45
N HIS A 31 16.38 3.32 6.52
CA HIS A 31 16.06 2.88 7.89
C HIS A 31 14.90 3.66 8.53
N LEU A 32 14.36 4.66 7.83
CA LEU A 32 13.23 5.46 8.30
C LEU A 32 11.96 5.13 7.51
N PHE A 33 10.82 5.20 8.18
CA PHE A 33 9.51 5.04 7.54
C PHE A 33 8.42 5.78 8.32
N PHE A 34 7.38 6.15 7.61
CA PHE A 34 6.20 6.80 8.19
C PHE A 34 5.07 5.80 8.41
N SER A 35 4.22 6.08 9.39
CA SER A 35 2.91 5.44 9.58
C SER A 35 1.80 6.46 9.69
N GLY A 36 0.59 6.06 9.28
CA GLY A 36 -0.65 6.78 9.50
C GLY A 36 -1.69 5.87 10.12
N ALA A 37 -2.51 6.39 11.02
CA ALA A 37 -3.43 5.60 11.82
C ALA A 37 -4.81 6.25 12.01
N GLY A 38 -5.71 5.50 12.65
CA GLY A 38 -7.06 5.92 12.98
C GLY A 38 -7.13 7.09 13.97
N ASP A 39 -6.09 7.27 14.76
CA ASP A 39 -5.93 8.36 15.71
C ASP A 39 -5.54 9.70 15.06
N GLY A 40 -5.37 9.73 13.73
CA GLY A 40 -4.96 10.90 12.98
C GLY A 40 -3.47 11.23 13.08
N MET A 41 -2.69 10.44 13.81
CA MET A 41 -1.25 10.66 13.94
C MET A 41 -0.50 10.19 12.69
N VAL A 42 0.46 11.01 12.27
CA VAL A 42 1.51 10.66 11.32
C VAL A 42 2.82 10.61 12.08
N VAL A 43 3.47 9.45 12.10
CA VAL A 43 4.65 9.17 12.94
C VAL A 43 5.80 8.68 12.08
N LEU A 44 7.01 9.16 12.33
CA LEU A 44 8.27 8.70 11.73
C LEU A 44 8.95 7.72 12.70
N TRP A 45 9.36 6.57 12.18
CA TRP A 45 10.00 5.48 12.93
C TRP A 45 11.41 5.22 12.41
N ASN A 46 12.29 4.74 13.31
CA ASN A 46 13.66 4.40 13.00
C ASN A 46 13.93 2.91 13.25
N LEU A 47 14.26 2.15 12.20
CA LEU A 47 14.54 0.70 12.29
C LEU A 47 15.86 0.38 13.03
N LYS A 48 16.78 1.35 13.19
CA LYS A 48 18.00 1.19 13.97
C LYS A 48 17.77 1.32 15.46
N GLU A 49 16.72 2.00 15.86
CA GLU A 49 16.43 2.37 17.24
C GLU A 49 15.12 1.74 17.69
N LYS A 50 15.14 1.11 18.87
CA LYS A 50 13.94 0.54 19.50
C LYS A 50 13.26 1.59 20.38
N GLY A 51 13.13 2.81 19.85
CA GLY A 51 12.59 3.95 20.58
C GLY A 51 11.14 4.28 20.22
N ASP A 52 10.65 5.33 20.85
CA ASP A 52 9.37 5.94 20.49
C ASP A 52 9.45 6.58 19.12
N GLY A 53 8.33 6.56 18.39
CA GLY A 53 8.25 7.24 17.10
C GLY A 53 8.20 8.76 17.27
N GLU A 54 8.68 9.45 16.27
CA GLU A 54 8.63 10.91 16.20
C GLU A 54 7.31 11.38 15.58
N LEU A 55 6.49 12.10 16.36
CA LEU A 55 5.24 12.67 15.85
C LEU A 55 5.56 13.76 14.82
N ILE A 56 5.11 13.55 13.58
CA ILE A 56 5.28 14.50 12.45
C ILE A 56 4.06 15.41 12.34
N ALA A 57 2.85 14.85 12.41
CA ALA A 57 1.61 15.62 12.33
C ALA A 57 0.48 14.94 13.11
N GLN A 58 -0.47 15.76 13.57
CA GLN A 58 -1.73 15.32 14.16
C GLN A 58 -2.88 15.89 13.34
N LEU A 59 -3.56 15.03 12.59
CA LEU A 59 -4.74 15.38 11.80
C LEU A 59 -6.02 15.11 12.59
N ALA A 60 -7.12 15.73 12.19
CA ALA A 60 -8.39 15.64 12.91
C ALA A 60 -9.09 14.29 12.78
N ASN A 61 -8.86 13.58 11.66
CA ASN A 61 -9.47 12.29 11.36
C ASN A 61 -8.42 11.27 10.92
N SER A 62 -8.86 10.01 10.76
CA SER A 62 -8.04 8.89 10.35
C SER A 62 -7.22 9.15 9.08
N VAL A 63 -5.99 8.66 9.07
CA VAL A 63 -5.05 8.70 7.95
C VAL A 63 -4.94 7.28 7.37
N TYR A 64 -5.61 7.02 6.23
CA TYR A 64 -5.56 5.72 5.55
C TYR A 64 -4.44 5.63 4.53
N SER A 65 -3.97 6.77 4.02
CA SER A 65 -2.92 6.80 3.02
C SER A 65 -1.90 7.90 3.29
N LEU A 66 -0.65 7.59 3.01
CA LEU A 66 0.49 8.50 3.00
C LEU A 66 1.21 8.34 1.67
N HIS A 67 1.78 9.41 1.16
CA HIS A 67 2.66 9.38 0.00
C HIS A 67 3.85 10.31 0.21
N HIS A 68 5.05 9.72 0.21
CA HIS A 68 6.30 10.46 0.36
C HIS A 68 6.79 10.96 -1.00
N LEU A 69 6.99 12.28 -1.10
CA LEU A 69 7.61 12.90 -2.27
C LEU A 69 9.13 12.82 -2.12
N MET A 70 9.71 11.81 -2.78
CA MET A 70 11.14 11.50 -2.63
C MET A 70 12.02 12.71 -2.98
N ASN A 71 13.07 12.92 -2.19
CA ASN A 71 14.04 14.01 -2.32
C ASN A 71 13.51 15.43 -2.05
N GLU A 72 12.22 15.60 -1.76
CA GLU A 72 11.62 16.92 -1.51
C GLU A 72 11.41 17.22 -0.02
N LYS A 73 11.63 16.21 0.85
CA LYS A 73 11.34 16.31 2.28
C LYS A 73 9.86 16.57 2.58
N LEU A 74 9.00 16.19 1.65
CA LEU A 74 7.57 16.40 1.74
C LEU A 74 6.81 15.07 1.82
N LEU A 75 5.75 15.09 2.61
CA LEU A 75 4.83 13.97 2.79
C LEU A 75 3.41 14.44 2.51
N VAL A 76 2.68 13.72 1.68
CA VAL A 76 1.25 13.93 1.49
C VAL A 76 0.49 12.96 2.38
N ALA A 77 -0.37 13.50 3.25
CA ALA A 77 -1.26 12.72 4.10
C ALA A 77 -2.71 12.87 3.66
N GLY A 78 -3.38 11.73 3.44
CA GLY A 78 -4.81 11.67 3.15
C GLY A 78 -5.61 11.60 4.45
N GLN A 79 -6.29 12.71 4.80
CA GLN A 79 -7.21 12.78 5.92
C GLN A 79 -8.62 12.40 5.47
N ASN A 80 -9.16 11.34 6.03
CA ASN A 80 -10.51 10.90 5.70
C ASN A 80 -11.56 11.98 5.99
N TYR A 81 -12.57 12.05 5.13
CA TYR A 81 -13.70 12.99 5.19
C TYR A 81 -13.33 14.47 5.00
N SER A 82 -12.14 14.73 4.52
CA SER A 82 -11.64 16.08 4.27
C SER A 82 -10.82 16.15 2.98
N GLY A 83 -9.56 15.82 3.02
CA GLY A 83 -8.71 15.98 1.85
C GLY A 83 -7.27 15.57 2.09
N ILE A 84 -6.37 16.28 1.45
CA ILE A 84 -4.94 16.01 1.50
C ILE A 84 -4.19 17.17 2.15
N HIS A 85 -3.13 16.82 2.87
CA HIS A 85 -2.23 17.73 3.55
C HIS A 85 -0.81 17.52 3.03
N LEU A 86 -0.14 18.58 2.60
CA LEU A 86 1.27 18.58 2.23
C LEU A 86 2.08 19.02 3.44
N ILE A 87 2.95 18.16 3.92
CA ILE A 87 3.67 18.32 5.18
C ILE A 87 5.17 18.31 4.92
N ASP A 88 5.87 19.37 5.32
CA ASP A 88 7.32 19.34 5.50
C ASP A 88 7.61 18.56 6.80
N TYR A 89 8.03 17.30 6.64
CA TYR A 89 8.19 16.44 7.78
C TYR A 89 9.46 16.73 8.60
N GLN A 90 10.45 17.42 8.03
CA GLN A 90 11.64 17.84 8.77
C GLN A 90 11.33 18.99 9.73
N ASN A 91 10.58 19.99 9.25
CA ASN A 91 10.17 21.13 10.05
C ASN A 91 8.83 20.92 10.78
N LYS A 92 8.18 19.76 10.56
CA LYS A 92 6.86 19.39 11.13
C LYS A 92 5.80 20.46 10.86
N LYS A 93 5.76 20.95 9.61
CA LYS A 93 4.91 22.05 9.22
C LYS A 93 4.01 21.67 8.05
N GLU A 94 2.73 21.94 8.17
CA GLU A 94 1.82 21.90 7.02
C GLU A 94 2.18 23.04 6.07
N ILE A 95 2.45 22.71 4.81
CA ILE A 95 2.76 23.66 3.74
C ILE A 95 1.47 24.07 3.02
N ALA A 96 0.62 23.10 2.72
CA ALA A 96 -0.64 23.32 2.04
C ALA A 96 -1.64 22.22 2.41
N SER A 97 -2.92 22.52 2.27
CA SER A 97 -4.00 21.54 2.37
C SER A 97 -5.06 21.81 1.31
N MET A 98 -5.80 20.76 0.97
CA MET A 98 -6.86 20.84 -0.02
C MET A 98 -8.02 19.93 0.38
N GLN A 99 -9.20 20.49 0.54
CA GLN A 99 -10.41 19.70 0.71
C GLN A 99 -10.83 19.08 -0.63
N LEU A 100 -10.89 17.75 -0.68
CA LEU A 100 -11.19 17.00 -1.89
C LEU A 100 -12.54 16.29 -1.85
N THR A 101 -12.86 15.68 -0.73
CA THR A 101 -13.99 14.76 -0.60
C THR A 101 -14.48 14.68 0.84
N SER A 102 -15.73 14.30 1.01
CA SER A 102 -16.33 13.90 2.31
C SER A 102 -16.24 12.39 2.57
N SER A 103 -15.49 11.66 1.72
CA SER A 103 -15.28 10.22 1.83
C SER A 103 -13.89 9.88 2.34
N ALA A 104 -13.61 8.58 2.50
CA ALA A 104 -12.27 8.09 2.83
C ALA A 104 -11.29 8.31 1.67
N ILE A 105 -10.02 8.57 1.97
CA ILE A 105 -8.92 8.62 1.01
C ILE A 105 -8.12 7.33 1.18
N PHE A 106 -8.27 6.40 0.22
CA PHE A 106 -7.73 5.05 0.37
C PHE A 106 -6.30 4.89 -0.14
N ASP A 107 -5.94 5.59 -1.21
CA ASP A 107 -4.60 5.50 -1.77
C ASP A 107 -4.18 6.81 -2.44
N ILE A 108 -2.90 7.11 -2.38
CA ILE A 108 -2.25 8.28 -2.98
C ILE A 108 -0.97 7.81 -3.65
N GLN A 109 -0.82 8.14 -4.93
CA GLN A 109 0.39 7.87 -5.71
C GLN A 109 0.81 9.15 -6.44
N SER A 110 2.06 9.20 -6.94
CA SER A 110 2.51 10.31 -7.77
C SER A 110 3.19 9.83 -9.05
N PHE A 111 2.99 10.57 -10.13
CA PHE A 111 3.70 10.41 -11.37
C PHE A 111 4.01 11.77 -11.97
N ALA A 112 5.29 12.03 -12.26
CA ALA A 112 5.75 13.35 -12.66
C ALA A 112 5.28 14.43 -11.66
N ASN A 113 4.58 15.45 -12.11
CA ASN A 113 4.03 16.53 -11.30
C ASN A 113 2.58 16.29 -10.82
N ASP A 114 2.07 15.08 -10.96
CA ASP A 114 0.68 14.76 -10.63
C ASP A 114 0.57 13.85 -9.41
N LEU A 115 -0.28 14.23 -8.45
CA LEU A 115 -0.82 13.32 -7.44
C LEU A 115 -2.07 12.65 -7.97
N ILE A 116 -2.19 11.37 -7.74
CA ILE A 116 -3.30 10.51 -8.14
C ILE A 116 -3.93 9.96 -6.87
N ILE A 117 -5.19 10.31 -6.62
CA ILE A 117 -5.85 10.07 -5.33
C ILE A 117 -7.11 9.25 -5.55
N ALA A 118 -7.21 8.11 -4.87
CA ALA A 118 -8.36 7.22 -4.91
C ALA A 118 -9.23 7.40 -3.65
N THR A 119 -10.54 7.59 -3.85
CA THR A 119 -11.46 7.96 -2.77
C THR A 119 -12.68 7.05 -2.66
N GLY A 120 -13.32 7.07 -1.50
CA GLY A 120 -14.43 6.21 -1.13
C GLY A 120 -15.74 6.46 -1.90
N ASP A 121 -15.86 7.60 -2.54
CA ASP A 121 -16.96 7.96 -3.45
C ASP A 121 -16.74 7.50 -4.90
N GLY A 122 -15.70 6.70 -5.15
CA GLY A 122 -15.38 6.15 -6.48
C GLY A 122 -14.59 7.11 -7.37
N MET A 123 -14.21 8.26 -6.85
CA MET A 123 -13.47 9.28 -7.60
C MET A 123 -11.98 8.96 -7.65
N ILE A 124 -11.37 9.21 -8.80
CA ILE A 124 -9.93 9.36 -8.98
C ILE A 124 -9.67 10.84 -9.23
N THR A 125 -8.98 11.50 -8.32
CA THR A 125 -8.65 12.93 -8.44
C THR A 125 -7.19 13.11 -8.78
N ILE A 126 -6.90 13.88 -9.82
CA ILE A 126 -5.55 14.25 -10.23
C ILE A 126 -5.28 15.68 -9.77
N VAL A 127 -4.24 15.87 -8.96
CA VAL A 127 -3.82 17.18 -8.43
C VAL A 127 -2.45 17.53 -8.97
N ASP A 128 -2.29 18.73 -9.47
CA ASP A 128 -1.00 19.31 -9.86
C ASP A 128 -0.20 19.65 -8.61
N LEU A 129 0.96 19.04 -8.42
CA LEU A 129 1.80 19.21 -7.23
C LEU A 129 2.41 20.62 -7.12
N GLU A 130 2.82 21.20 -8.25
CA GLU A 130 3.47 22.51 -8.27
C GLU A 130 2.46 23.64 -7.99
N LYS A 131 1.28 23.56 -8.62
CA LYS A 131 0.24 24.58 -8.50
C LYS A 131 -0.71 24.33 -7.34
N TRP A 132 -0.71 23.13 -6.81
CA TRP A 132 -1.63 22.65 -5.76
C TRP A 132 -3.11 22.88 -6.12
N VAL A 133 -3.49 22.43 -7.34
CA VAL A 133 -4.85 22.54 -7.87
C VAL A 133 -5.33 21.23 -8.48
N VAL A 134 -6.63 20.99 -8.45
CA VAL A 134 -7.22 19.83 -9.13
C VAL A 134 -7.15 20.03 -10.64
N LYS A 135 -6.47 19.11 -11.33
CA LYS A 135 -6.36 19.06 -12.80
C LYS A 135 -7.52 18.30 -13.46
N LYS A 136 -7.89 17.16 -12.86
CA LYS A 136 -8.87 16.24 -13.44
C LYS A 136 -9.57 15.45 -12.34
N ARG A 137 -10.84 15.14 -12.58
CA ARG A 137 -11.61 14.18 -11.79
C ARG A 137 -12.18 13.12 -12.72
N ILE A 138 -12.05 11.85 -12.34
CA ILE A 138 -12.52 10.70 -13.10
C ILE A 138 -13.44 9.91 -12.17
N ALA A 139 -14.69 9.76 -12.57
CA ALA A 139 -15.72 9.06 -11.80
C ALA A 139 -16.28 7.90 -12.63
N PRO A 140 -15.57 6.77 -12.74
CA PRO A 140 -16.01 5.66 -13.56
C PRO A 140 -17.16 4.88 -12.92
N THR A 141 -17.33 4.99 -11.62
CA THR A 141 -18.33 4.30 -10.81
C THR A 141 -18.54 5.06 -9.50
N GLU A 142 -19.68 4.82 -8.83
CA GLU A 142 -19.95 5.32 -7.48
C GLU A 142 -19.38 4.38 -6.38
N LYS A 143 -18.76 3.26 -6.78
CA LYS A 143 -18.14 2.32 -5.85
C LYS A 143 -16.68 2.73 -5.57
N SER A 144 -16.30 2.65 -4.31
CA SER A 144 -14.99 3.12 -3.82
C SER A 144 -13.81 2.71 -4.72
N ALA A 145 -12.98 3.66 -5.08
CA ALA A 145 -11.63 3.43 -5.60
C ALA A 145 -10.70 3.16 -4.41
N ARG A 146 -10.06 1.96 -4.37
CA ARG A 146 -9.40 1.47 -3.15
C ARG A 146 -7.90 1.38 -3.22
N ALA A 147 -7.37 1.03 -4.38
CA ALA A 147 -5.93 0.79 -4.56
C ALA A 147 -5.49 1.33 -5.92
N ILE A 148 -4.31 1.90 -5.96
CA ILE A 148 -3.65 2.42 -7.16
C ILE A 148 -2.32 1.71 -7.35
N ALA A 149 -2.06 1.22 -8.56
CA ALA A 149 -0.75 0.73 -8.96
C ALA A 149 -0.26 1.44 -10.23
N LEU A 150 1.00 1.84 -10.24
CA LEU A 150 1.62 2.53 -11.37
C LEU A 150 2.57 1.59 -12.11
N ASN A 151 2.44 1.51 -13.43
CA ASN A 151 3.40 0.87 -14.32
C ASN A 151 4.10 1.93 -15.18
N LYS A 152 5.29 2.32 -14.76
CA LYS A 152 6.07 3.32 -15.50
C LYS A 152 6.64 2.76 -16.81
N VAL A 153 6.74 1.43 -16.94
CA VAL A 153 7.26 0.76 -18.15
C VAL A 153 6.24 0.80 -19.27
N SER A 154 4.97 0.46 -18.97
CA SER A 154 3.87 0.51 -19.97
C SER A 154 3.19 1.88 -20.05
N GLY A 155 3.51 2.81 -19.13
CA GLY A 155 2.85 4.12 -19.05
C GLY A 155 1.37 3.99 -18.63
N GLU A 156 1.08 3.14 -17.65
CA GLU A 156 -0.28 2.81 -17.23
C GLU A 156 -0.46 2.91 -15.71
N ILE A 157 -1.70 3.14 -15.34
CA ILE A 157 -2.18 3.14 -13.95
C ILE A 157 -3.35 2.18 -13.85
N ALA A 158 -3.28 1.24 -12.92
CA ALA A 158 -4.38 0.37 -12.57
C ALA A 158 -5.03 0.85 -11.28
N VAL A 159 -6.35 0.92 -11.26
CA VAL A 159 -7.13 1.28 -10.08
C VAL A 159 -8.14 0.18 -9.78
N GLY A 160 -8.12 -0.32 -8.55
CA GLY A 160 -9.02 -1.35 -8.04
C GLY A 160 -10.23 -0.76 -7.34
N PHE A 161 -11.42 -1.27 -7.68
CA PHE A 161 -12.67 -0.72 -7.16
C PHE A 161 -13.47 -1.74 -6.32
N SER A 162 -14.43 -1.19 -5.57
CA SER A 162 -15.36 -2.00 -4.79
C SER A 162 -16.51 -2.60 -5.63
N ASP A 163 -16.56 -2.32 -6.94
CA ASP A 163 -17.41 -3.01 -7.92
C ASP A 163 -16.74 -4.26 -8.54
N ASN A 164 -15.63 -4.72 -7.95
CA ASN A 164 -14.87 -5.92 -8.32
C ASN A 164 -14.06 -5.77 -9.62
N ILE A 165 -14.07 -4.58 -10.20
CA ILE A 165 -13.40 -4.25 -11.47
C ILE A 165 -12.06 -3.59 -11.20
N ILE A 166 -11.06 -3.93 -12.00
CA ILE A 166 -9.83 -3.15 -12.15
C ILE A 166 -9.96 -2.34 -13.43
N ARG A 167 -9.73 -1.04 -13.33
CA ARG A 167 -9.70 -0.14 -14.48
C ARG A 167 -8.30 0.34 -14.73
N VAL A 168 -7.87 0.22 -15.99
CA VAL A 168 -6.53 0.64 -16.42
C VAL A 168 -6.64 1.92 -17.23
N PHE A 169 -5.84 2.92 -16.87
CA PHE A 169 -5.79 4.22 -17.55
C PHE A 169 -4.38 4.50 -18.06
N GLY A 170 -4.25 5.37 -19.05
CA GLY A 170 -2.95 5.92 -19.47
C GLY A 170 -2.42 6.90 -18.43
N LEU A 171 -1.12 6.88 -18.15
CA LEU A 171 -0.46 7.83 -17.24
C LEU A 171 -0.33 9.24 -17.81
N SER A 172 -0.30 9.38 -19.15
CA SER A 172 -0.10 10.68 -19.81
C SER A 172 -1.38 11.50 -19.96
N ASP A 173 -2.52 10.85 -20.06
CA ASP A 173 -3.79 11.46 -20.44
C ASP A 173 -4.97 11.09 -19.52
N TYR A 174 -4.76 10.06 -18.69
CA TYR A 174 -5.78 9.51 -17.79
C TYR A 174 -7.04 9.05 -18.53
N HIS A 175 -6.91 8.58 -19.77
CA HIS A 175 -8.00 7.94 -20.49
C HIS A 175 -8.10 6.46 -20.11
N LEU A 176 -9.33 5.99 -19.98
CA LEU A 176 -9.60 4.57 -19.73
C LEU A 176 -9.16 3.75 -20.95
N LYS A 177 -8.27 2.79 -20.71
CA LYS A 177 -7.79 1.84 -21.71
C LYS A 177 -8.52 0.51 -21.64
N GLN A 178 -8.78 0.04 -20.40
CA GLN A 178 -9.37 -1.28 -20.19
C GLN A 178 -10.11 -1.39 -18.87
N GLU A 179 -11.15 -2.24 -18.87
CA GLU A 179 -11.82 -2.74 -17.67
C GLU A 179 -11.64 -4.26 -17.58
N ILE A 180 -11.26 -4.71 -16.39
CA ILE A 180 -11.01 -6.13 -16.10
C ILE A 180 -12.02 -6.55 -15.03
N ASN A 181 -12.91 -7.49 -15.34
CA ASN A 181 -13.75 -8.16 -14.35
C ASN A 181 -12.85 -9.08 -13.50
N ALA A 182 -12.25 -8.49 -12.46
CA ALA A 182 -11.11 -9.10 -11.81
C ALA A 182 -11.50 -10.12 -10.74
N HIS A 183 -12.47 -9.81 -9.91
CA HIS A 183 -12.76 -10.57 -8.70
C HIS A 183 -14.26 -10.75 -8.47
N GLU A 184 -14.61 -11.56 -7.48
CA GLU A 184 -16.01 -11.74 -7.02
C GLU A 184 -16.39 -10.74 -5.91
N ASN A 185 -15.43 -9.94 -5.43
CA ASN A 185 -15.63 -8.92 -4.41
C ASN A 185 -14.63 -7.78 -4.60
N SER A 186 -14.75 -6.73 -3.79
CA SER A 186 -13.93 -5.52 -3.84
C SER A 186 -12.43 -5.79 -3.98
N VAL A 187 -11.77 -5.08 -4.88
CA VAL A 187 -10.31 -5.11 -5.07
C VAL A 187 -9.66 -4.19 -4.05
N PHE A 188 -8.87 -4.75 -3.13
CA PHE A 188 -8.24 -4.00 -2.03
C PHE A 188 -6.76 -3.73 -2.23
N ALA A 189 -6.09 -4.57 -2.99
CA ALA A 189 -4.65 -4.48 -3.21
C ALA A 189 -4.31 -4.63 -4.69
N LEU A 190 -3.44 -3.76 -5.18
CA LEU A 190 -2.84 -3.82 -6.50
C LEU A 190 -1.35 -3.54 -6.41
N SER A 191 -0.56 -4.26 -7.18
CA SER A 191 0.86 -3.98 -7.34
C SER A 191 1.36 -4.55 -8.67
N TYR A 192 2.08 -3.76 -9.45
CA TYR A 192 2.80 -4.30 -10.60
C TYR A 192 4.07 -5.01 -10.15
N SER A 193 4.45 -6.09 -10.86
CA SER A 193 5.75 -6.72 -10.68
C SER A 193 6.88 -5.71 -10.95
N PRO A 194 8.07 -5.88 -10.34
CA PRO A 194 9.17 -4.93 -10.51
C PRO A 194 9.59 -4.69 -11.96
N ASP A 195 9.41 -5.68 -12.84
CA ASP A 195 9.68 -5.59 -14.28
C ASP A 195 8.51 -5.02 -15.10
N GLY A 196 7.38 -4.73 -14.46
CA GLY A 196 6.17 -4.18 -15.08
C GLY A 196 5.39 -5.14 -15.98
N LYS A 197 5.75 -6.44 -16.03
CA LYS A 197 5.09 -7.40 -16.92
C LYS A 197 3.78 -7.97 -16.38
N PHE A 198 3.63 -8.01 -15.06
CA PHE A 198 2.46 -8.56 -14.41
C PHE A 198 1.83 -7.58 -13.44
N LEU A 199 0.51 -7.56 -13.40
CA LEU A 199 -0.26 -6.91 -12.35
C LEU A 199 -0.74 -7.97 -11.37
N PHE A 200 -0.50 -7.75 -10.08
CA PHE A 200 -1.00 -8.57 -8.99
C PHE A 200 -2.20 -7.87 -8.35
N SER A 201 -3.27 -8.60 -8.12
CA SER A 201 -4.46 -8.08 -7.45
C SER A 201 -4.88 -8.96 -6.28
N GLY A 202 -5.26 -8.32 -5.17
CA GLY A 202 -5.81 -8.96 -3.98
C GLY A 202 -7.19 -8.40 -3.65
N SER A 203 -8.10 -9.26 -3.24
CA SER A 203 -9.49 -8.91 -3.05
C SER A 203 -10.06 -9.40 -1.72
N ARG A 204 -11.25 -8.90 -1.40
CA ARG A 204 -12.08 -9.38 -0.30
C ARG A 204 -12.58 -10.81 -0.51
N ASP A 205 -12.50 -11.36 -1.73
CA ASP A 205 -12.78 -12.76 -2.04
C ASP A 205 -11.64 -13.72 -1.61
N ALA A 206 -10.60 -13.19 -0.93
CA ALA A 206 -9.42 -13.91 -0.45
C ALA A 206 -8.50 -14.47 -1.56
N ARG A 207 -8.76 -14.11 -2.82
CA ARG A 207 -7.97 -14.54 -3.97
C ARG A 207 -6.89 -13.54 -4.33
N LEU A 208 -5.72 -14.07 -4.65
CA LEU A 208 -4.64 -13.40 -5.35
C LEU A 208 -4.71 -13.79 -6.80
N LYS A 209 -4.72 -12.82 -7.70
CA LYS A 209 -4.72 -13.05 -9.15
C LYS A 209 -3.56 -12.30 -9.81
N VAL A 210 -3.03 -12.90 -10.88
CA VAL A 210 -1.91 -12.37 -11.66
C VAL A 210 -2.34 -12.19 -13.11
N TRP A 211 -2.10 -11.02 -13.65
CA TRP A 211 -2.55 -10.59 -14.96
C TRP A 211 -1.34 -10.22 -15.83
N ASP A 212 -1.24 -10.79 -17.03
CA ASP A 212 -0.18 -10.48 -17.99
C ASP A 212 -0.49 -9.16 -18.72
N VAL A 213 0.33 -8.14 -18.46
CA VAL A 213 0.18 -6.80 -19.03
C VAL A 213 0.32 -6.81 -20.56
N LEU A 214 1.29 -7.57 -21.07
CA LEU A 214 1.55 -7.62 -22.52
C LEU A 214 0.48 -8.40 -23.29
N SER A 215 -0.22 -9.30 -22.63
CA SER A 215 -1.33 -10.09 -23.19
C SER A 215 -2.68 -9.44 -22.87
N ASN A 216 -2.75 -8.12 -22.84
CA ASN A 216 -3.98 -7.36 -22.59
C ASN A 216 -4.66 -7.73 -21.26
N TYR A 217 -3.86 -7.88 -20.21
CA TYR A 217 -4.30 -8.25 -18.87
C TYR A 217 -5.07 -9.59 -18.82
N ASN A 218 -4.67 -10.56 -19.62
CA ASN A 218 -5.19 -11.91 -19.48
C ASN A 218 -4.78 -12.51 -18.13
N LEU A 219 -5.74 -13.19 -17.47
CA LEU A 219 -5.47 -13.90 -16.22
C LEU A 219 -4.51 -15.05 -16.50
N THR A 220 -3.37 -15.06 -15.80
CA THR A 220 -2.38 -16.14 -15.88
C THR A 220 -2.45 -17.09 -14.68
N GLU A 221 -2.66 -16.54 -13.49
CA GLU A 221 -2.67 -17.31 -12.25
C GLU A 221 -3.73 -16.82 -11.27
N GLU A 222 -4.30 -17.76 -10.52
CA GLU A 222 -5.25 -17.49 -9.45
C GLU A 222 -5.00 -18.44 -8.28
N VAL A 223 -4.88 -17.87 -7.07
CA VAL A 223 -4.64 -18.62 -5.84
C VAL A 223 -5.59 -18.15 -4.74
N VAL A 224 -6.21 -19.08 -4.00
CA VAL A 224 -6.86 -18.75 -2.73
C VAL A 224 -5.75 -18.47 -1.70
N ALA A 225 -5.33 -17.24 -1.62
CA ALA A 225 -4.13 -16.87 -0.89
C ALA A 225 -4.37 -16.74 0.62
N HIS A 226 -5.56 -16.33 1.04
CA HIS A 226 -5.91 -16.08 2.43
C HIS A 226 -7.30 -16.64 2.77
N MET A 227 -7.73 -16.50 4.03
CA MET A 227 -9.09 -16.85 4.46
C MET A 227 -10.06 -15.66 4.41
N TYR A 228 -9.52 -14.45 4.31
CA TYR A 228 -10.27 -13.18 4.25
C TYR A 228 -9.57 -12.20 3.32
N THR A 229 -10.04 -10.95 3.31
CA THR A 229 -9.54 -9.86 2.48
C THR A 229 -8.02 -9.78 2.46
N ILE A 230 -7.44 -9.73 1.25
CA ILE A 230 -6.04 -9.38 1.03
C ILE A 230 -5.94 -7.86 1.04
N ASN A 231 -5.32 -7.31 2.07
CA ASN A 231 -5.27 -5.86 2.28
C ASN A 231 -4.11 -5.19 1.54
N HIS A 232 -2.98 -5.88 1.37
CA HIS A 232 -1.81 -5.33 0.69
C HIS A 232 -0.92 -6.41 0.07
N ILE A 233 -0.20 -6.02 -0.99
CA ILE A 233 0.82 -6.79 -1.69
C ILE A 233 2.07 -5.94 -1.78
N VAL A 234 3.23 -6.49 -1.46
CA VAL A 234 4.52 -5.81 -1.59
C VAL A 234 5.59 -6.77 -2.11
N PHE A 235 6.43 -6.30 -3.04
CA PHE A 235 7.55 -7.07 -3.56
C PHE A 235 8.81 -6.86 -2.70
N SER A 236 9.66 -7.89 -2.64
CA SER A 236 10.98 -7.78 -2.03
C SER A 236 11.89 -6.85 -2.86
N PRO A 237 12.83 -6.15 -2.23
CA PRO A 237 13.73 -5.23 -2.94
C PRO A 237 14.57 -5.90 -4.05
N ASP A 238 14.86 -7.18 -3.91
CA ASP A 238 15.59 -7.97 -4.92
C ASP A 238 14.69 -8.52 -6.06
N GLY A 239 13.36 -8.29 -5.96
CA GLY A 239 12.38 -8.73 -6.94
C GLY A 239 12.20 -10.24 -7.06
N LYS A 240 12.67 -11.04 -6.09
CA LYS A 240 12.53 -12.51 -6.14
C LYS A 240 11.31 -13.04 -5.41
N ASN A 241 10.81 -12.27 -4.46
CA ASN A 241 9.72 -12.66 -3.59
C ASN A 241 8.69 -11.55 -3.48
N PHE A 242 7.53 -11.89 -2.96
CA PHE A 242 6.54 -10.91 -2.55
C PHE A 242 5.84 -11.35 -1.27
N ALA A 243 5.23 -10.40 -0.59
CA ALA A 243 4.44 -10.65 0.61
C ALA A 243 3.01 -10.14 0.43
N THR A 244 2.07 -10.88 1.01
CA THR A 244 0.66 -10.48 1.13
C THR A 244 0.26 -10.40 2.59
N CYS A 245 -0.62 -9.49 2.95
CA CYS A 245 -1.23 -9.46 4.29
C CYS A 245 -2.76 -9.41 4.21
N SER A 246 -3.39 -9.82 5.30
CA SER A 246 -4.83 -10.05 5.27
C SER A 246 -5.52 -9.71 6.60
N MET A 247 -6.82 -9.51 6.49
CA MET A 247 -7.77 -9.48 7.59
C MET A 247 -7.77 -10.81 8.38
N ASP A 248 -7.24 -11.92 7.82
CA ASP A 248 -7.06 -13.20 8.50
C ASP A 248 -5.92 -13.21 9.53
N LYS A 249 -5.29 -12.04 9.77
CA LYS A 249 -4.22 -11.79 10.76
C LYS A 249 -2.87 -12.38 10.38
N SER A 250 -2.74 -12.91 9.15
CA SER A 250 -1.51 -13.51 8.67
C SER A 250 -0.80 -12.65 7.64
N ILE A 251 0.52 -12.84 7.55
CA ILE A 251 1.36 -12.40 6.46
C ILE A 251 1.87 -13.65 5.76
N LYS A 252 1.86 -13.66 4.45
CA LYS A 252 2.35 -14.77 3.63
C LYS A 252 3.46 -14.31 2.73
N ILE A 253 4.54 -15.08 2.68
CA ILE A 253 5.70 -14.83 1.82
C ILE A 253 5.67 -15.84 0.69
N TRP A 254 5.83 -15.36 -0.52
CA TRP A 254 5.71 -16.11 -1.75
C TRP A 254 6.96 -15.97 -2.61
N ASN A 255 7.33 -17.01 -3.33
CA ASN A 255 8.27 -16.90 -4.43
C ASN A 255 7.58 -16.27 -5.64
N LEU A 256 8.26 -15.34 -6.32
CA LEU A 256 7.65 -14.62 -7.44
C LEU A 256 7.60 -15.46 -8.73
N GLU A 257 8.58 -16.35 -8.95
CA GLU A 257 8.72 -17.10 -10.19
C GLU A 257 7.64 -18.17 -10.36
N ASP A 258 7.33 -18.92 -9.27
CA ASP A 258 6.41 -20.04 -9.30
C ASP A 258 5.16 -19.86 -8.42
N LEU A 259 4.97 -18.67 -7.86
CA LEU A 259 3.89 -18.29 -6.93
C LEU A 259 3.74 -19.23 -5.73
N LYS A 260 4.82 -19.91 -5.37
CA LYS A 260 4.81 -20.88 -4.29
C LYS A 260 4.82 -20.17 -2.93
N LEU A 261 3.92 -20.62 -2.05
CA LEU A 261 3.91 -20.18 -0.67
C LEU A 261 5.16 -20.70 0.06
N LEU A 262 6.00 -19.78 0.50
CA LEU A 262 7.24 -20.10 1.21
C LEU A 262 7.05 -20.07 2.73
N LYS A 263 6.27 -19.13 3.25
CA LYS A 263 6.08 -18.98 4.70
C LYS A 263 4.76 -18.32 5.05
N VAL A 264 4.22 -18.71 6.20
CA VAL A 264 3.11 -18.01 6.87
C VAL A 264 3.60 -17.47 8.19
N ILE A 265 3.44 -16.16 8.39
CA ILE A 265 3.73 -15.45 9.64
C ILE A 265 2.39 -15.19 10.34
N ASP A 266 2.22 -15.75 11.52
CA ASP A 266 1.00 -15.64 12.32
C ASP A 266 1.31 -15.50 13.82
N LYS A 267 0.28 -15.24 14.61
CA LYS A 267 0.41 -15.04 16.05
C LYS A 267 0.95 -16.28 16.79
N GLY A 268 0.51 -17.47 16.39
CA GLY A 268 0.83 -18.71 17.12
C GLY A 268 2.29 -19.12 16.96
N ARG A 269 2.86 -18.95 15.77
CA ARG A 269 4.22 -19.42 15.43
C ARG A 269 5.31 -18.36 15.56
N HIS A 270 4.95 -17.09 15.38
CA HIS A 270 5.92 -16.00 15.24
C HIS A 270 5.64 -14.81 16.16
N ALA A 271 4.69 -14.91 17.11
CA ALA A 271 4.19 -13.78 17.88
C ALA A 271 3.71 -12.62 16.98
N GLY A 272 3.03 -12.98 15.87
CA GLY A 272 2.47 -12.05 14.90
C GLY A 272 1.28 -11.27 15.44
N HIS A 273 0.64 -10.52 14.56
CA HIS A 273 -0.50 -9.69 14.91
C HIS A 273 -1.72 -10.51 15.37
N GLY A 274 -2.48 -9.93 16.32
CA GLY A 274 -3.71 -10.54 16.83
C GLY A 274 -4.98 -10.16 16.09
N THR A 275 -4.87 -9.19 15.18
CA THR A 275 -5.97 -8.59 14.41
C THR A 275 -5.57 -8.43 12.96
N SER A 276 -6.42 -7.79 12.13
CA SER A 276 -6.14 -7.52 10.71
C SER A 276 -4.75 -6.91 10.51
N VAL A 277 -4.03 -7.39 9.50
CA VAL A 277 -2.79 -6.76 9.02
C VAL A 277 -3.15 -5.91 7.80
N ASN A 278 -2.92 -4.60 7.88
CA ASN A 278 -3.45 -3.64 6.92
C ASN A 278 -2.46 -3.25 5.83
N LYS A 279 -1.19 -3.08 6.19
CA LYS A 279 -0.15 -2.62 5.26
C LYS A 279 1.17 -3.33 5.53
N LEU A 280 1.92 -3.55 4.47
CA LEU A 280 3.28 -4.07 4.51
C LEU A 280 4.23 -3.05 3.90
N LEU A 281 5.45 -2.99 4.42
CA LEU A 281 6.56 -2.26 3.84
C LEU A 281 7.79 -3.17 3.86
N TRP A 282 8.28 -3.55 2.68
CA TRP A 282 9.55 -4.26 2.57
C TRP A 282 10.67 -3.24 2.37
N THR A 283 11.51 -3.09 3.36
CA THR A 283 12.51 -2.02 3.40
C THR A 283 13.81 -2.42 2.72
N LEU A 284 14.55 -1.43 2.20
CA LEU A 284 15.93 -1.62 1.75
C LEU A 284 16.91 -1.80 2.91
N PHE A 285 16.53 -1.39 4.12
CA PHE A 285 17.35 -1.55 5.31
C PHE A 285 17.32 -3.01 5.76
N ASN A 286 18.47 -3.71 5.62
CA ASN A 286 18.64 -5.12 5.99
C ASN A 286 17.57 -6.08 5.44
N ASN A 287 16.88 -5.70 4.35
CA ASN A 287 15.80 -6.50 3.75
C ASN A 287 14.66 -6.83 4.75
N GLN A 288 14.41 -5.95 5.71
CA GLN A 288 13.39 -6.16 6.74
C GLN A 288 11.98 -5.89 6.22
N LEU A 289 11.01 -6.65 6.71
CA LEU A 289 9.60 -6.44 6.43
C LEU A 289 8.93 -5.80 7.65
N ALA A 290 8.27 -4.65 7.45
CA ALA A 290 7.41 -4.03 8.46
C ALA A 290 5.93 -4.31 8.13
N SER A 291 5.11 -4.49 9.16
CA SER A 291 3.67 -4.75 9.03
C SER A 291 2.85 -3.94 10.03
N ALA A 292 1.83 -3.24 9.54
CA ALA A 292 0.90 -2.43 10.33
C ALA A 292 -0.41 -3.18 10.56
N SER A 293 -1.02 -2.99 11.73
CA SER A 293 -2.20 -3.77 12.14
C SER A 293 -3.22 -2.94 12.93
N ASP A 294 -4.45 -3.47 12.97
CA ASP A 294 -5.52 -2.98 13.85
C ASP A 294 -5.19 -3.17 15.35
N ASP A 295 -4.17 -3.94 15.70
CA ASP A 295 -3.69 -4.05 17.07
C ASP A 295 -2.87 -2.83 17.55
N ARG A 296 -2.84 -1.77 16.76
CA ARG A 296 -2.17 -0.48 17.03
C ARG A 296 -0.65 -0.58 17.05
N SER A 297 -0.10 -1.66 16.52
CA SER A 297 1.35 -1.89 16.49
C SER A 297 1.89 -2.04 15.06
N ILE A 298 3.19 -1.82 14.92
CA ILE A 298 3.94 -2.10 13.71
C ILE A 298 5.00 -3.12 14.08
N SER A 299 4.91 -4.34 13.54
CA SER A 299 5.88 -5.40 13.75
C SER A 299 6.94 -5.41 12.66
N VAL A 300 8.21 -5.63 13.05
CA VAL A 300 9.36 -5.72 12.14
C VAL A 300 9.90 -7.14 12.15
N TRP A 301 10.13 -7.68 10.95
CA TRP A 301 10.50 -9.06 10.69
C TRP A 301 11.82 -9.11 9.95
N ASP A 302 12.71 -10.02 10.41
CA ASP A 302 13.87 -10.47 9.63
C ASP A 302 13.49 -11.76 8.90
N LEU A 303 13.83 -11.81 7.60
CA LEU A 303 13.53 -12.91 6.71
C LEU A 303 14.80 -13.46 6.11
N LEU A 304 15.31 -14.56 6.69
CA LEU A 304 16.51 -15.23 6.19
C LEU A 304 16.11 -16.34 5.21
N PHE A 305 16.45 -16.18 3.95
CA PHE A 305 16.27 -17.19 2.89
C PHE A 305 17.47 -18.13 2.87
N LEU A 306 17.25 -19.45 3.11
CA LEU A 306 18.28 -20.49 3.28
C LEU A 306 18.36 -21.39 2.04
#